data_e1d3ff77e037e1701dadd642447f5a70
#
_entry.id   e1d3ff77e037e1701dadd642447f5a70
#
_cell.length_a   1.000
_cell.length_b   1.000
_cell.length_c   1.000
_cell.angle_alpha   90.00
_cell.angle_beta   90.00
_cell.angle_gamma   90.00
#
_symmetry.space_group_name_H-M   'P 1'
#
loop_
_entity.id
_entity.type
_entity.pdbx_description
1 polymer ?
#
loop_
_entity_poly.entity_id
_entity_poly.type
_entity_poly.pdbx_seq_one_letter_code
_entity_poly.pdbx_strand_id
1 'polypeptide(L)'
;MHAAETPAADFTDKQKEQIEAVVRDLLTKKDPEIVLTAAKEFQKKQDEENGKKAKEALGKNKDKLMNPNDPFFGNAKGDVTIVEFFDYNCGYCKKANEPMRKLIESDKNVRIIMKEYPILAESSRVASRAALAANKQKKYVELHNALMENKGALSEDSIMEMAVKVGLDKDKLKKDMESPEVAAQIQANQDLGREVGAHGTPTFIVGDKVVPGAMELDEMKKLVEEARTALKK
;
A
#
# COMPACT_ATOMS: atom_id res chain seq x y z
N MET A 1 8.92 -3.85 29.43
CA MET A 1 10.30 -3.85 29.95
C MET A 1 10.46 -2.63 30.81
N HIS A 2 10.60 -2.80 32.12
CA HIS A 2 10.91 -1.70 33.04
C HIS A 2 12.34 -1.29 32.79
N ALA A 3 12.56 -0.02 32.41
CA ALA A 3 13.89 0.55 32.45
C ALA A 3 14.40 0.48 33.90
N ALA A 4 15.52 -0.18 34.12
CA ALA A 4 16.19 -0.16 35.42
C ALA A 4 16.52 1.30 35.73
N GLU A 5 15.90 1.85 36.76
CA GLU A 5 16.28 3.12 37.36
C GLU A 5 17.72 2.99 37.87
N THR A 6 18.66 3.53 37.10
CA THR A 6 20.00 3.76 37.61
C THR A 6 19.87 4.79 38.76
N PRO A 7 20.38 4.51 39.96
CA PRO A 7 20.33 5.48 41.04
C PRO A 7 20.96 6.78 40.56
N ALA A 8 20.22 7.88 40.68
CA ALA A 8 20.72 9.20 40.38
C ALA A 8 21.97 9.46 41.23
N ALA A 9 23.14 9.53 40.59
CA ALA A 9 24.35 9.96 41.31
C ALA A 9 24.10 11.38 41.79
N ASP A 10 24.24 11.62 43.10
CA ASP A 10 24.10 12.93 43.71
C ASP A 10 25.29 13.81 43.30
N PHE A 11 25.20 14.40 42.10
CA PHE A 11 26.17 15.36 41.64
C PHE A 11 26.01 16.69 42.37
N THR A 12 27.12 17.26 42.86
CA THR A 12 27.13 18.62 43.36
C THR A 12 26.77 19.61 42.23
N ASP A 13 26.29 20.78 42.56
CA ASP A 13 25.91 21.80 41.57
C ASP A 13 27.07 22.15 40.64
N LYS A 14 28.30 22.28 41.18
CA LYS A 14 29.51 22.49 40.38
C LYS A 14 29.77 21.35 39.38
N GLN A 15 29.52 20.11 39.75
CA GLN A 15 29.68 18.97 38.85
C GLN A 15 28.60 18.99 37.75
N LYS A 16 27.37 19.38 38.06
CA LYS A 16 26.28 19.53 37.06
C LYS A 16 26.64 20.61 36.03
N GLU A 17 27.14 21.78 36.48
CA GLU A 17 27.60 22.84 35.57
C GLU A 17 28.74 22.37 34.66
N GLN A 18 29.70 21.59 35.20
CA GLN A 18 30.82 21.06 34.41
C GLN A 18 30.32 20.04 33.36
N ILE A 19 29.40 19.15 33.74
CA ILE A 19 28.79 18.18 32.81
C ILE A 19 28.04 18.93 31.70
N GLU A 20 27.23 19.93 32.06
CA GLU A 20 26.49 20.72 31.08
C GLU A 20 27.45 21.43 30.10
N ALA A 21 28.53 22.02 30.59
CA ALA A 21 29.53 22.68 29.74
C ALA A 21 30.19 21.68 28.77
N VAL A 22 30.55 20.48 29.24
CA VAL A 22 31.14 19.42 28.40
C VAL A 22 30.15 18.94 27.33
N VAL A 23 28.91 18.70 27.72
CA VAL A 23 27.85 18.27 26.78
C VAL A 23 27.59 19.35 25.74
N ARG A 24 27.47 20.60 26.16
CA ARG A 24 27.29 21.74 25.26
C ARG A 24 28.46 21.88 24.29
N ASP A 25 29.70 21.80 24.77
CA ASP A 25 30.91 21.88 23.92
C ASP A 25 30.95 20.72 22.90
N LEU A 26 30.61 19.49 23.33
CA LEU A 26 30.51 18.32 22.46
C LEU A 26 29.52 18.58 21.34
N LEU A 27 28.28 18.96 21.68
CA LEU A 27 27.19 19.09 20.73
C LEU A 27 27.30 20.32 19.81
N THR A 28 28.06 21.37 20.22
CA THR A 28 28.10 22.62 19.45
C THR A 28 29.46 22.89 18.78
N LYS A 29 30.53 22.27 19.23
CA LYS A 29 31.88 22.56 18.73
C LYS A 29 32.68 21.33 18.32
N LYS A 30 32.70 20.27 19.15
CA LYS A 30 33.55 19.09 18.89
C LYS A 30 32.96 18.14 17.90
N ASP A 31 31.67 17.79 18.07
CA ASP A 31 30.95 16.88 17.19
C ASP A 31 29.47 17.28 17.09
N PRO A 32 29.17 18.37 16.38
CA PRO A 32 27.79 18.84 16.21
C PRO A 32 26.94 17.85 15.41
N GLU A 33 27.57 16.92 14.69
CA GLU A 33 26.87 15.90 13.89
C GLU A 33 26.46 14.64 14.67
N ILE A 34 26.92 14.50 15.93
CA ILE A 34 26.67 13.30 16.75
C ILE A 34 25.16 13.00 16.89
N VAL A 35 24.33 14.04 17.04
CA VAL A 35 22.87 13.90 17.15
C VAL A 35 22.27 13.40 15.83
N LEU A 36 22.75 13.93 14.70
CA LEU A 36 22.31 13.51 13.37
C LEU A 36 22.73 12.07 13.08
N THR A 37 23.94 11.70 13.47
CA THR A 37 24.46 10.34 13.33
C THR A 37 23.65 9.36 14.16
N ALA A 38 23.40 9.67 15.43
CA ALA A 38 22.58 8.85 16.32
C ALA A 38 21.14 8.71 15.80
N ALA A 39 20.54 9.80 15.29
CA ALA A 39 19.21 9.78 14.69
C ALA A 39 19.17 8.88 13.44
N LYS A 40 20.16 8.95 12.56
CA LYS A 40 20.27 8.09 11.36
C LYS A 40 20.40 6.61 11.73
N GLU A 41 21.25 6.30 12.73
CA GLU A 41 21.40 4.92 13.20
C GLU A 41 20.13 4.38 13.86
N PHE A 42 19.45 5.20 14.64
CA PHE A 42 18.14 4.84 15.21
C PHE A 42 17.12 4.59 14.11
N GLN A 43 17.00 5.48 13.12
CA GLN A 43 16.11 5.32 11.98
C GLN A 43 16.44 4.03 11.22
N LYS A 44 17.70 3.75 10.93
CA LYS A 44 18.11 2.53 10.25
C LYS A 44 17.68 1.26 11.01
N LYS A 45 17.85 1.24 12.34
CA LYS A 45 17.40 0.11 13.17
C LYS A 45 15.87 -0.05 13.11
N GLN A 46 15.13 1.05 13.18
CA GLN A 46 13.67 1.02 13.05
C GLN A 46 13.24 0.50 11.67
N ASP A 47 13.89 0.93 10.61
CA ASP A 47 13.60 0.48 9.25
C ASP A 47 13.90 -1.02 9.07
N GLU A 48 15.00 -1.52 9.64
CA GLU A 48 15.35 -2.94 9.65
C GLU A 48 14.32 -3.79 10.43
N GLU A 49 13.89 -3.32 11.62
CA GLU A 49 12.86 -3.99 12.41
C GLU A 49 11.50 -3.98 11.72
N ASN A 50 11.11 -2.85 11.15
CA ASN A 50 9.87 -2.71 10.39
C ASN A 50 9.89 -3.59 9.14
N GLY A 51 11.02 -3.65 8.44
CA GLY A 51 11.21 -4.56 7.30
C GLY A 51 11.06 -6.03 7.66
N LYS A 52 11.61 -6.47 8.82
CA LYS A 52 11.41 -7.85 9.31
C LYS A 52 9.95 -8.13 9.63
N LYS A 53 9.27 -7.23 10.35
CA LYS A 53 7.84 -7.36 10.67
C LYS A 53 6.97 -7.40 9.42
N ALA A 54 7.24 -6.53 8.44
CA ALA A 54 6.54 -6.52 7.17
C ALA A 54 6.72 -7.85 6.43
N LYS A 55 7.94 -8.37 6.32
CA LYS A 55 8.23 -9.65 5.67
C LYS A 55 7.51 -10.81 6.35
N GLU A 56 7.48 -10.86 7.69
CA GLU A 56 6.73 -11.86 8.43
C GLU A 56 5.23 -11.75 8.17
N ALA A 57 4.68 -10.52 8.18
CA ALA A 57 3.27 -10.27 7.91
C ALA A 57 2.88 -10.69 6.47
N LEU A 58 3.72 -10.36 5.48
CA LEU A 58 3.52 -10.77 4.09
C LEU A 58 3.56 -12.30 3.96
N GLY A 59 4.51 -12.97 4.63
CA GLY A 59 4.60 -14.43 4.63
C GLY A 59 3.38 -15.11 5.22
N LYS A 60 2.89 -14.62 6.37
CA LYS A 60 1.67 -15.13 7.03
C LYS A 60 0.40 -14.92 6.21
N ASN A 61 0.36 -13.88 5.38
CA ASN A 61 -0.82 -13.47 4.61
C ASN A 61 -0.70 -13.79 3.11
N LYS A 62 0.29 -14.59 2.71
CA LYS A 62 0.56 -14.87 1.29
C LYS A 62 -0.68 -15.36 0.55
N ASP A 63 -1.42 -16.31 1.11
CA ASP A 63 -2.62 -16.87 0.47
C ASP A 63 -3.74 -15.83 0.33
N LYS A 64 -3.91 -14.95 1.32
CA LYS A 64 -4.87 -13.84 1.25
C LYS A 64 -4.44 -12.80 0.21
N LEU A 65 -3.14 -12.49 0.11
CA LEU A 65 -2.61 -11.56 -0.90
C LEU A 65 -2.78 -12.10 -2.31
N MET A 66 -2.58 -13.41 -2.49
CA MET A 66 -2.64 -14.11 -3.79
C MET A 66 -4.01 -14.78 -4.05
N ASN A 67 -5.08 -14.31 -3.41
CA ASN A 67 -6.40 -14.92 -3.56
C ASN A 67 -6.81 -14.98 -5.05
N PRO A 68 -7.10 -16.17 -5.61
CA PRO A 68 -7.41 -16.34 -7.03
C PRO A 68 -8.73 -15.69 -7.47
N ASN A 69 -9.58 -15.36 -6.50
CA ASN A 69 -10.88 -14.70 -6.78
C ASN A 69 -10.74 -13.17 -6.88
N ASP A 70 -9.59 -12.60 -6.52
CA ASP A 70 -9.40 -11.17 -6.66
C ASP A 70 -9.22 -10.77 -8.12
N PRO A 71 -9.76 -9.62 -8.52
CA PRO A 71 -9.53 -9.08 -9.84
C PRO A 71 -8.04 -8.78 -10.03
N PHE A 72 -7.59 -8.90 -11.27
CA PHE A 72 -6.19 -8.65 -11.61
C PHE A 72 -6.06 -8.09 -13.02
N PHE A 73 -4.93 -7.44 -13.26
CA PHE A 73 -4.47 -6.99 -14.57
C PHE A 73 -3.25 -7.79 -15.03
N GLY A 74 -3.05 -7.86 -16.33
CA GLY A 74 -1.90 -8.52 -16.95
C GLY A 74 -2.05 -10.03 -17.06
N ASN A 75 -0.97 -10.77 -16.85
CA ASN A 75 -0.89 -12.19 -17.10
C ASN A 75 -1.20 -13.01 -15.83
N ALA A 76 -2.28 -13.79 -15.85
CA ALA A 76 -2.64 -14.69 -14.76
C ALA A 76 -1.53 -15.66 -14.34
N LYS A 77 -0.60 -15.97 -15.28
CA LYS A 77 0.55 -16.86 -15.10
C LYS A 77 1.88 -16.08 -15.04
N GLY A 78 1.82 -14.76 -14.77
CA GLY A 78 3.01 -13.92 -14.64
C GLY A 78 3.97 -14.43 -13.57
N ASP A 79 5.26 -14.32 -13.84
CA ASP A 79 6.33 -14.77 -12.92
C ASP A 79 6.46 -13.82 -11.70
N VAL A 80 6.08 -12.55 -11.86
CA VAL A 80 6.03 -11.58 -10.78
C VAL A 80 4.60 -11.10 -10.58
N THR A 81 4.15 -11.16 -9.32
CA THR A 81 2.87 -10.60 -8.91
C THR A 81 3.09 -9.35 -8.06
N ILE A 82 2.45 -8.27 -8.47
CA ILE A 82 2.29 -7.05 -7.68
C ILE A 82 0.89 -7.10 -7.05
N VAL A 83 0.75 -6.65 -5.81
CA VAL A 83 -0.56 -6.44 -5.18
C VAL A 83 -0.72 -4.94 -4.91
N GLU A 84 -1.80 -4.33 -5.37
CA GLU A 84 -2.11 -2.93 -5.08
C GLU A 84 -3.32 -2.82 -4.16
N PHE A 85 -3.15 -2.13 -3.04
CA PHE A 85 -4.23 -1.63 -2.19
C PHE A 85 -4.55 -0.19 -2.60
N PHE A 86 -5.76 0.06 -3.06
CA PHE A 86 -6.12 1.33 -3.69
C PHE A 86 -7.53 1.81 -3.32
N ASP A 87 -7.80 3.09 -3.62
CA ASP A 87 -9.08 3.75 -3.40
C ASP A 87 -9.41 4.66 -4.60
N TYR A 88 -10.63 4.61 -5.10
CA TYR A 88 -11.07 5.37 -6.28
C TYR A 88 -11.11 6.90 -6.08
N ASN A 89 -11.19 7.37 -4.83
CA ASN A 89 -11.07 8.80 -4.50
C ASN A 89 -9.62 9.26 -4.28
N CYS A 90 -8.67 8.33 -4.29
CA CYS A 90 -7.27 8.65 -4.10
C CYS A 90 -6.63 9.21 -5.37
N GLY A 91 -6.22 10.49 -5.34
CA GLY A 91 -5.54 11.12 -6.48
C GLY A 91 -4.21 10.46 -6.84
N TYR A 92 -3.50 9.89 -5.87
CA TYR A 92 -2.26 9.15 -6.12
C TYR A 92 -2.52 7.77 -6.75
N CYS A 93 -3.63 7.09 -6.42
CA CYS A 93 -4.05 5.86 -7.12
C CYS A 93 -4.36 6.16 -8.59
N LYS A 94 -5.10 7.25 -8.85
CA LYS A 94 -5.37 7.70 -10.23
C LYS A 94 -4.09 7.97 -11.01
N LYS A 95 -3.07 8.58 -10.37
CA LYS A 95 -1.75 8.79 -10.99
C LYS A 95 -0.99 7.49 -11.25
N ALA A 96 -1.09 6.51 -10.37
CA ALA A 96 -0.42 5.22 -10.51
C ALA A 96 -1.01 4.33 -11.61
N ASN A 97 -2.27 4.55 -12.00
CA ASN A 97 -2.98 3.70 -12.97
C ASN A 97 -2.30 3.66 -14.35
N GLU A 98 -1.86 4.81 -14.87
CA GLU A 98 -1.18 4.86 -16.18
C GLU A 98 0.19 4.15 -16.18
N PRO A 99 1.11 4.38 -15.21
CA PRO A 99 2.33 3.58 -15.05
C PRO A 99 2.09 2.08 -14.97
N MET A 100 1.08 1.61 -14.22
CA MET A 100 0.73 0.19 -14.14
C MET A 100 0.30 -0.39 -15.47
N ARG A 101 -0.53 0.31 -16.23
CA ARG A 101 -0.95 -0.12 -17.58
C ARG A 101 0.24 -0.24 -18.50
N LYS A 102 1.14 0.75 -18.52
CA LYS A 102 2.39 0.73 -19.30
C LYS A 102 3.31 -0.42 -18.89
N LEU A 103 3.37 -0.74 -17.59
CA LEU A 103 4.13 -1.90 -17.10
C LEU A 103 3.61 -3.19 -17.72
N ILE A 104 2.30 -3.45 -17.65
CA ILE A 104 1.66 -4.65 -18.22
C ILE A 104 1.81 -4.73 -19.74
N GLU A 105 1.79 -3.58 -20.43
CA GLU A 105 2.01 -3.51 -21.86
C GLU A 105 3.45 -3.87 -22.24
N SER A 106 4.43 -3.43 -21.44
CA SER A 106 5.85 -3.63 -21.70
C SER A 106 6.40 -4.97 -21.18
N ASP A 107 5.78 -5.54 -20.13
CA ASP A 107 6.19 -6.82 -19.52
C ASP A 107 4.98 -7.77 -19.40
N LYS A 108 4.92 -8.73 -20.33
CA LYS A 108 3.81 -9.72 -20.40
C LYS A 108 3.89 -10.82 -19.34
N ASN A 109 4.90 -10.78 -18.47
CA ASN A 109 5.08 -11.74 -17.38
C ASN A 109 4.74 -11.13 -16.02
N VAL A 110 4.10 -9.96 -15.99
CA VAL A 110 3.63 -9.34 -14.76
C VAL A 110 2.12 -9.57 -14.59
N ARG A 111 1.73 -9.83 -13.34
CA ARG A 111 0.35 -9.84 -12.85
C ARG A 111 0.20 -8.79 -11.77
N ILE A 112 -0.88 -7.99 -11.81
CA ILE A 112 -1.21 -7.02 -10.76
C ILE A 112 -2.55 -7.40 -10.16
N ILE A 113 -2.56 -7.85 -8.89
CA ILE A 113 -3.78 -8.15 -8.13
C ILE A 113 -4.30 -6.85 -7.52
N MET A 114 -5.60 -6.62 -7.68
CA MET A 114 -6.27 -5.41 -7.24
C MET A 114 -7.01 -5.66 -5.93
N LYS A 115 -6.61 -4.96 -4.87
CA LYS A 115 -7.26 -5.02 -3.55
C LYS A 115 -8.08 -3.74 -3.34
N GLU A 116 -9.39 -3.85 -3.53
CA GLU A 116 -10.32 -2.78 -3.18
C GLU A 116 -10.15 -2.39 -1.70
N TYR A 117 -9.67 -1.18 -1.46
CA TYR A 117 -9.30 -0.70 -0.13
C TYR A 117 -9.92 0.68 0.14
N PRO A 118 -11.27 0.78 0.19
CA PRO A 118 -11.99 2.04 0.34
C PRO A 118 -11.86 2.56 1.77
N ILE A 119 -10.92 3.49 1.99
CA ILE A 119 -10.61 4.07 3.30
C ILE A 119 -10.82 5.59 3.36
N LEU A 120 -11.07 6.25 2.22
CA LEU A 120 -11.11 7.71 2.15
C LEU A 120 -12.52 8.28 2.30
N ALA A 121 -13.54 7.65 1.71
CA ALA A 121 -14.91 8.18 1.71
C ALA A 121 -15.95 7.07 1.55
N GLU A 122 -17.23 7.38 1.85
CA GLU A 122 -18.32 6.44 1.59
C GLU A 122 -18.49 6.19 0.08
N SER A 123 -18.29 7.22 -0.75
CA SER A 123 -18.28 7.05 -2.21
C SER A 123 -17.18 6.11 -2.72
N SER A 124 -16.05 5.99 -2.02
CA SER A 124 -15.03 4.97 -2.31
C SER A 124 -15.59 3.57 -2.11
N ARG A 125 -16.36 3.37 -1.03
CA ARG A 125 -17.00 2.09 -0.72
C ARG A 125 -18.04 1.70 -1.76
N VAL A 126 -18.84 2.67 -2.22
CA VAL A 126 -19.82 2.45 -3.30
C VAL A 126 -19.12 2.07 -4.60
N ALA A 127 -18.05 2.78 -4.97
CA ALA A 127 -17.26 2.49 -6.16
C ALA A 127 -16.61 1.10 -6.10
N SER A 128 -16.02 0.72 -4.96
CA SER A 128 -15.45 -0.61 -4.73
C SER A 128 -16.49 -1.73 -4.84
N ARG A 129 -17.69 -1.52 -4.29
CA ARG A 129 -18.79 -2.48 -4.45
C ARG A 129 -19.18 -2.64 -5.92
N ALA A 130 -19.28 -1.54 -6.67
CA ALA A 130 -19.62 -1.58 -8.08
C ALA A 130 -18.53 -2.31 -8.89
N ALA A 131 -17.25 -2.04 -8.63
CA ALA A 131 -16.15 -2.71 -9.32
C ALA A 131 -16.13 -4.23 -9.05
N LEU A 132 -16.25 -4.65 -7.78
CA LEU A 132 -16.32 -6.07 -7.44
C LEU A 132 -17.57 -6.75 -8.01
N ALA A 133 -18.72 -6.09 -8.03
CA ALA A 133 -19.92 -6.59 -8.68
C ALA A 133 -19.74 -6.71 -10.20
N ALA A 134 -19.02 -5.75 -10.83
CA ALA A 134 -18.68 -5.81 -12.24
C ALA A 134 -17.80 -7.03 -12.59
N ASN A 135 -16.98 -7.50 -11.64
CA ASN A 135 -16.18 -8.72 -11.81
C ASN A 135 -17.05 -9.95 -12.06
N LYS A 136 -18.23 -10.04 -11.43
CA LYS A 136 -19.20 -11.12 -11.69
C LYS A 136 -19.76 -11.08 -13.13
N GLN A 137 -19.70 -9.93 -13.81
CA GLN A 137 -20.06 -9.74 -15.21
C GLN A 137 -18.83 -9.72 -16.15
N LYS A 138 -17.62 -10.03 -15.63
CA LYS A 138 -16.34 -10.01 -16.37
C LYS A 138 -15.99 -8.64 -16.97
N LYS A 139 -16.40 -7.57 -16.29
CA LYS A 139 -16.24 -6.17 -16.69
C LYS A 139 -15.51 -5.33 -15.63
N TYR A 140 -14.76 -6.01 -14.75
CA TYR A 140 -14.01 -5.33 -13.70
C TYR A 140 -13.03 -4.29 -14.27
N VAL A 141 -12.22 -4.70 -15.25
CA VAL A 141 -11.16 -3.87 -15.84
C VAL A 141 -11.73 -2.61 -16.47
N GLU A 142 -12.81 -2.76 -17.22
CA GLU A 142 -13.47 -1.66 -17.92
C GLU A 142 -14.05 -0.65 -16.94
N LEU A 143 -14.76 -1.13 -15.90
CA LEU A 143 -15.32 -0.23 -14.89
C LEU A 143 -14.25 0.39 -14.02
N HIS A 144 -13.24 -0.37 -13.59
CA HIS A 144 -12.09 0.14 -12.84
C HIS A 144 -11.42 1.30 -13.57
N ASN A 145 -11.11 1.13 -14.85
CA ASN A 145 -10.50 2.19 -15.66
C ASN A 145 -11.39 3.43 -15.74
N ALA A 146 -12.69 3.26 -15.97
CA ALA A 146 -13.63 4.38 -16.02
C ALA A 146 -13.69 5.13 -14.69
N LEU A 147 -13.68 4.43 -13.55
CA LEU A 147 -13.65 5.02 -12.21
C LEU A 147 -12.34 5.76 -11.94
N MET A 148 -11.19 5.20 -12.32
CA MET A 148 -9.88 5.83 -12.15
C MET A 148 -9.70 7.05 -13.04
N GLU A 149 -10.22 7.04 -14.25
CA GLU A 149 -10.14 8.15 -15.22
C GLU A 149 -11.16 9.27 -14.91
N ASN A 150 -12.16 8.99 -14.06
CA ASN A 150 -13.17 9.99 -13.69
C ASN A 150 -12.54 11.14 -12.89
N LYS A 151 -12.73 12.36 -13.39
CA LYS A 151 -12.26 13.61 -12.75
C LYS A 151 -13.31 14.28 -11.86
N GLY A 152 -14.58 13.84 -11.96
CA GLY A 152 -15.68 14.35 -11.18
C GLY A 152 -15.84 13.62 -9.82
N ALA A 153 -16.85 14.06 -9.06
CA ALA A 153 -17.25 13.36 -7.85
C ALA A 153 -17.79 11.95 -8.17
N LEU A 154 -17.48 10.99 -7.32
CA LEU A 154 -18.02 9.63 -7.41
C LEU A 154 -19.34 9.58 -6.62
N SER A 155 -20.46 9.96 -7.26
CA SER A 155 -21.81 9.68 -6.76
C SER A 155 -22.28 8.31 -7.23
N GLU A 156 -23.29 7.75 -6.57
CA GLU A 156 -23.87 6.47 -7.03
C GLU A 156 -24.38 6.60 -8.48
N ASP A 157 -25.05 7.71 -8.84
CA ASP A 157 -25.53 7.93 -10.20
C ASP A 157 -24.38 7.98 -11.21
N SER A 158 -23.29 8.70 -10.92
CA SER A 158 -22.14 8.77 -11.83
C SER A 158 -21.45 7.42 -12.00
N ILE A 159 -21.37 6.62 -10.94
CA ILE A 159 -20.84 5.25 -10.97
C ILE A 159 -21.72 4.37 -11.85
N MET A 160 -23.04 4.45 -11.70
CA MET A 160 -23.99 3.68 -12.51
C MET A 160 -23.99 4.10 -13.98
N GLU A 161 -23.84 5.40 -14.27
CA GLU A 161 -23.66 5.87 -15.65
C GLU A 161 -22.40 5.30 -16.30
N MET A 162 -21.26 5.32 -15.58
CA MET A 162 -20.01 4.71 -16.04
C MET A 162 -20.18 3.21 -16.27
N ALA A 163 -20.86 2.50 -15.37
CA ALA A 163 -21.14 1.08 -15.49
C ALA A 163 -21.94 0.75 -16.75
N VAL A 164 -22.99 1.51 -17.05
CA VAL A 164 -23.79 1.33 -18.28
C VAL A 164 -22.95 1.62 -19.53
N LYS A 165 -22.13 2.70 -19.51
CA LYS A 165 -21.24 3.04 -20.65
C LYS A 165 -20.25 1.92 -20.99
N VAL A 166 -19.77 1.18 -19.99
CA VAL A 166 -18.87 0.03 -20.23
C VAL A 166 -19.62 -1.29 -20.52
N GLY A 167 -20.95 -1.22 -20.63
CA GLY A 167 -21.79 -2.36 -21.04
C GLY A 167 -22.15 -3.32 -19.93
N LEU A 168 -22.23 -2.85 -18.68
CA LEU A 168 -22.76 -3.60 -17.55
C LEU A 168 -24.30 -3.58 -17.54
N ASP A 169 -24.90 -4.70 -17.16
CA ASP A 169 -26.31 -4.77 -16.81
C ASP A 169 -26.52 -4.06 -15.46
N LYS A 170 -27.32 -2.99 -15.49
CA LYS A 170 -27.52 -2.09 -14.35
C LYS A 170 -28.23 -2.77 -13.18
N ASP A 171 -29.28 -3.57 -13.47
CA ASP A 171 -30.09 -4.19 -12.42
C ASP A 171 -29.33 -5.33 -11.74
N LYS A 172 -28.59 -6.11 -12.54
CA LYS A 172 -27.70 -7.13 -12.04
C LYS A 172 -26.56 -6.53 -11.22
N LEU A 173 -25.98 -5.42 -11.68
CA LEU A 173 -24.94 -4.72 -10.95
C LEU A 173 -25.42 -4.25 -9.58
N LYS A 174 -26.58 -3.59 -9.51
CA LYS A 174 -27.17 -3.14 -8.23
C LYS A 174 -27.38 -4.30 -7.26
N LYS A 175 -27.97 -5.40 -7.73
CA LYS A 175 -28.16 -6.59 -6.90
C LYS A 175 -26.84 -7.16 -6.40
N ASP A 176 -25.83 -7.26 -7.27
CA ASP A 176 -24.53 -7.84 -6.92
C ASP A 176 -23.72 -6.93 -5.98
N MET A 177 -23.87 -5.59 -6.07
CA MET A 177 -23.26 -4.63 -5.15
C MET A 177 -23.69 -4.82 -3.69
N GLU A 178 -24.92 -5.26 -3.47
CA GLU A 178 -25.50 -5.50 -2.14
C GLU A 178 -25.24 -6.91 -1.62
N SER A 179 -24.54 -7.73 -2.39
CA SER A 179 -24.29 -9.11 -1.99
C SER A 179 -23.36 -9.20 -0.78
N PRO A 180 -23.62 -10.13 0.17
CA PRO A 180 -22.77 -10.34 1.33
C PRO A 180 -21.30 -10.63 0.96
N GLU A 181 -21.09 -11.30 -0.18
CA GLU A 181 -19.74 -11.67 -0.66
C GLU A 181 -18.92 -10.44 -1.02
N VAL A 182 -19.52 -9.43 -1.69
CA VAL A 182 -18.85 -8.17 -2.03
C VAL A 182 -18.50 -7.39 -0.75
N ALA A 183 -19.42 -7.33 0.21
CA ALA A 183 -19.15 -6.68 1.49
C ALA A 183 -18.03 -7.38 2.26
N ALA A 184 -18.06 -8.72 2.32
CA ALA A 184 -17.04 -9.53 2.98
C ALA A 184 -15.66 -9.37 2.33
N GLN A 185 -15.59 -9.31 0.99
CA GLN A 185 -14.33 -9.11 0.28
C GLN A 185 -13.69 -7.75 0.57
N ILE A 186 -14.49 -6.68 0.59
CA ILE A 186 -14.00 -5.35 0.98
C ILE A 186 -13.47 -5.37 2.41
N GLN A 187 -14.22 -5.96 3.35
CA GLN A 187 -13.79 -6.06 4.73
C GLN A 187 -12.50 -6.87 4.87
N ALA A 188 -12.41 -8.01 4.20
CA ALA A 188 -11.20 -8.85 4.18
C ALA A 188 -9.98 -8.09 3.62
N ASN A 189 -10.16 -7.30 2.57
CA ASN A 189 -9.09 -6.46 2.02
C ASN A 189 -8.67 -5.36 3.01
N GLN A 190 -9.62 -4.76 3.74
CA GLN A 190 -9.31 -3.75 4.76
C GLN A 190 -8.55 -4.35 5.94
N ASP A 191 -8.93 -5.54 6.39
CA ASP A 191 -8.23 -6.26 7.45
C ASP A 191 -6.82 -6.65 6.99
N LEU A 192 -6.71 -7.24 5.80
CA LEU A 192 -5.44 -7.63 5.20
C LEU A 192 -4.50 -6.42 5.01
N GLY A 193 -5.02 -5.30 4.51
CA GLY A 193 -4.22 -4.07 4.35
C GLY A 193 -3.58 -3.63 5.66
N ARG A 194 -4.36 -3.63 6.76
CA ARG A 194 -3.84 -3.32 8.10
C ARG A 194 -2.78 -4.33 8.56
N GLU A 195 -3.03 -5.62 8.35
CA GLU A 195 -2.11 -6.70 8.74
C GLU A 195 -0.76 -6.64 8.02
N VAL A 196 -0.74 -6.19 6.76
CA VAL A 196 0.48 -6.11 5.95
C VAL A 196 1.12 -4.72 5.91
N GLY A 197 0.60 -3.77 6.67
CA GLY A 197 1.17 -2.43 6.79
C GLY A 197 0.80 -1.46 5.65
N ALA A 198 -0.31 -1.69 4.94
CA ALA A 198 -0.88 -0.72 4.01
C ALA A 198 -1.64 0.37 4.79
N HIS A 199 -0.92 1.39 5.25
CA HIS A 199 -1.49 2.49 6.04
C HIS A 199 -2.11 3.61 5.21
N GLY A 200 -2.09 3.51 3.89
CA GLY A 200 -2.64 4.49 2.94
C GLY A 200 -2.72 3.91 1.54
N THR A 201 -3.21 4.73 0.60
CA THR A 201 -3.38 4.35 -0.80
C THR A 201 -2.66 5.30 -1.76
N PRO A 202 -2.09 4.80 -2.85
CA PRO A 202 -1.89 3.38 -3.11
C PRO A 202 -0.80 2.81 -2.19
N THR A 203 -0.90 1.51 -1.86
CA THR A 203 0.23 0.75 -1.31
C THR A 203 0.44 -0.47 -2.18
N PHE A 204 1.66 -0.67 -2.62
CA PHE A 204 2.05 -1.81 -3.45
C PHE A 204 2.82 -2.84 -2.64
N ILE A 205 2.60 -4.12 -2.96
CA ILE A 205 3.43 -5.22 -2.48
C ILE A 205 4.09 -5.86 -3.69
N VAL A 206 5.42 -5.90 -3.68
CA VAL A 206 6.24 -6.51 -4.75
C VAL A 206 7.28 -7.41 -4.11
N GLY A 207 7.15 -8.71 -4.29
CA GLY A 207 7.98 -9.68 -3.58
C GLY A 207 7.76 -9.61 -2.06
N ASP A 208 8.80 -9.27 -1.32
CA ASP A 208 8.79 -9.11 0.14
C ASP A 208 8.79 -7.63 0.60
N LYS A 209 8.51 -6.70 -0.32
CA LYS A 209 8.51 -5.26 -0.05
C LYS A 209 7.11 -4.69 -0.02
N VAL A 210 6.86 -3.83 0.98
CA VAL A 210 5.68 -2.96 1.05
C VAL A 210 6.13 -1.56 0.63
N VAL A 211 5.54 -1.03 -0.44
CA VAL A 211 5.92 0.25 -1.05
C VAL A 211 4.72 1.20 -1.01
N PRO A 212 4.72 2.19 -0.11
CA PRO A 212 3.65 3.17 -0.03
C PRO A 212 3.78 4.25 -1.11
N GLY A 213 2.64 4.73 -1.59
CA GLY A 213 2.57 5.85 -2.53
C GLY A 213 2.62 5.44 -4.00
N ALA A 214 2.34 6.42 -4.87
CA ALA A 214 2.40 6.22 -6.31
C ALA A 214 3.84 6.07 -6.77
N MET A 215 4.07 5.16 -7.71
CA MET A 215 5.36 4.90 -8.32
C MET A 215 5.34 5.26 -9.81
N GLU A 216 6.46 5.76 -10.32
CA GLU A 216 6.69 5.92 -11.75
C GLU A 216 7.03 4.57 -12.41
N LEU A 217 6.86 4.50 -13.73
CA LEU A 217 7.06 3.25 -14.49
C LEU A 217 8.45 2.62 -14.28
N ASP A 218 9.50 3.44 -14.26
CA ASP A 218 10.86 2.93 -14.13
C ASP A 218 11.14 2.36 -12.73
N GLU A 219 10.52 2.94 -11.70
CA GLU A 219 10.59 2.41 -10.35
C GLU A 219 9.85 1.07 -10.24
N MET A 220 8.65 0.96 -10.84
CA MET A 220 7.91 -0.30 -10.89
C MET A 220 8.71 -1.39 -11.61
N LYS A 221 9.32 -1.08 -12.77
CA LYS A 221 10.18 -2.02 -13.52
C LYS A 221 11.36 -2.51 -12.69
N LYS A 222 12.02 -1.60 -11.96
CA LYS A 222 13.14 -1.95 -11.09
C LYS A 222 12.70 -2.93 -9.99
N LEU A 223 11.57 -2.68 -9.33
CA LEU A 223 11.05 -3.57 -8.28
C LEU A 223 10.66 -4.95 -8.84
N VAL A 224 10.08 -4.99 -10.04
CA VAL A 224 9.76 -6.25 -10.72
C VAL A 224 11.03 -7.06 -11.01
N GLU A 225 12.08 -6.44 -11.52
CA GLU A 225 13.36 -7.13 -11.79
C GLU A 225 14.05 -7.59 -10.50
N GLU A 226 13.99 -6.81 -9.43
CA GLU A 226 14.49 -7.22 -8.12
C GLU A 226 13.73 -8.45 -7.58
N ALA A 227 12.40 -8.43 -7.67
CA ALA A 227 11.55 -9.55 -7.26
C ALA A 227 11.83 -10.80 -8.11
N ARG A 228 11.95 -10.65 -9.44
CA ARG A 228 12.27 -11.73 -10.38
C ARG A 228 13.63 -12.36 -10.09
N THR A 229 14.61 -11.53 -9.73
CA THR A 229 15.96 -12.01 -9.35
C THR A 229 15.93 -12.79 -8.03
N ALA A 230 15.11 -12.37 -7.08
CA ALA A 230 14.95 -13.06 -5.80
C ALA A 230 14.29 -14.43 -5.94
N LEU A 231 13.38 -14.61 -6.93
CA LEU A 231 12.73 -15.91 -7.21
C LEU A 231 13.67 -16.96 -7.83
N LYS A 232 14.82 -16.55 -8.37
CA LYS A 232 15.82 -17.45 -9.00
C LYS A 232 16.86 -17.96 -8.02
N LYS A 233 16.85 -17.50 -6.79
CA LYS A 233 17.76 -17.91 -5.70
C LYS A 233 17.10 -18.93 -4.78
#